data_9142da07ae26646b3074c3800c7442d2
#
_entry.id   9142da07ae26646b3074c3800c7442d2
#
_cell.length_a   1.000
_cell.length_b   1.000
_cell.length_c   1.000
_cell.angle_alpha   90.00
_cell.angle_beta   90.00
_cell.angle_gamma   90.00
#
_symmetry.space_group_name_H-M   'P 1'
#
loop_
_entity.id
_entity.type
_entity.pdbx_description
1 polymer ?
#
loop_
_entity_poly.entity_id
_entity_poly.type
_entity_poly.pdbx_seq_one_letter_code
_entity_poly.pdbx_strand_id
1 'polypeptide(L)'
;MMNTRLKKLVEDFPRHKNIDALLIVDDNNIRYLTQFQACESWLLVTNRKAFYITDSRYILEARQGLKGISVKQFSRTPCATLYELCKQYKIKRLGFDERHTSFALWKKLKEFCPRNRKLVAATGLVESLREIKDEEEIAQIKNCLKLHFKAIDFMKKVVKPGLTERQAALQLEHFVKSHGAEFSFSPIIASGPNSCYPHARTTDRVIRNNEGVLLDFGIDLNGYKSDLTRNFFLGRIAPRVKQVFDALNFAQREAISLIKPNVSCSQIDAQARKVLRKFGLAKYFSHSLGHGVGLDIHEAPRLSSQSTSILDAGMVVTIEPGVYIPNQFGVRVEDMVLVTKEGHEVLSGYYN
;
A
#
# COMPACT_ATOMS: atom_id res chain seq x y z
N MET A 1 -17.29 18.10 -16.30
CA MET A 1 -17.58 18.31 -14.87
C MET A 1 -16.58 17.47 -14.07
N MET A 2 -16.18 17.93 -12.87
CA MET A 2 -15.34 17.12 -11.97
C MET A 2 -16.05 15.85 -11.55
N ASN A 3 -15.30 14.73 -11.46
CA ASN A 3 -15.81 13.45 -10.97
C ASN A 3 -16.11 13.50 -9.46
N THR A 4 -16.70 12.45 -8.92
CA THR A 4 -17.13 12.37 -7.51
C THR A 4 -15.97 12.51 -6.53
N ARG A 5 -14.78 11.90 -6.81
CA ARG A 5 -13.59 11.95 -5.93
C ARG A 5 -13.00 13.36 -5.85
N LEU A 6 -12.94 14.08 -7.00
CA LEU A 6 -12.52 15.49 -7.04
C LEU A 6 -13.50 16.41 -6.29
N LYS A 7 -14.81 16.13 -6.37
CA LYS A 7 -15.80 16.91 -5.61
C LYS A 7 -15.64 16.71 -4.11
N LYS A 8 -15.53 15.48 -3.64
CA LYS A 8 -15.28 15.17 -2.23
C LYS A 8 -14.01 15.87 -1.71
N LEU A 9 -12.91 15.81 -2.48
CA LEU A 9 -11.68 16.49 -2.11
C LEU A 9 -11.88 18.01 -1.93
N VAL A 10 -12.63 18.66 -2.82
CA VAL A 10 -12.86 20.10 -2.77
C VAL A 10 -13.74 20.49 -1.58
N GLU A 11 -14.68 19.66 -1.16
CA GLU A 11 -15.51 19.87 0.02
C GLU A 11 -14.70 19.97 1.31
N ASP A 12 -13.51 19.36 1.34
CA ASP A 12 -12.60 19.36 2.48
C ASP A 12 -11.69 20.61 2.55
N PHE A 13 -11.55 21.38 1.46
CA PHE A 13 -10.67 22.55 1.41
C PHE A 13 -10.96 23.59 2.52
N PRO A 14 -12.22 24.00 2.77
CA PRO A 14 -12.53 24.96 3.84
C PRO A 14 -12.27 24.40 5.24
N ARG A 15 -12.54 23.10 5.43
CA ARG A 15 -12.47 22.43 6.73
C ARG A 15 -11.03 22.23 7.20
N HIS A 16 -10.12 21.91 6.29
CA HIS A 16 -8.80 21.43 6.68
C HIS A 16 -7.70 22.47 6.67
N LYS A 17 -7.70 23.52 5.88
CA LYS A 17 -6.62 24.53 5.89
C LYS A 17 -7.03 25.86 5.21
N ASN A 18 -8.28 26.03 4.84
CA ASN A 18 -8.75 27.22 4.13
C ASN A 18 -7.88 27.55 2.91
N ILE A 19 -7.69 26.56 2.02
CA ILE A 19 -6.92 26.68 0.77
C ILE A 19 -7.85 26.98 -0.41
N ASP A 20 -7.34 27.69 -1.42
CA ASP A 20 -8.08 27.99 -2.66
C ASP A 20 -7.89 26.90 -3.71
N ALA A 21 -6.77 26.18 -3.64
CA ALA A 21 -6.42 25.09 -4.53
C ALA A 21 -5.41 24.15 -3.86
N LEU A 22 -5.36 22.89 -4.31
CA LEU A 22 -4.38 21.88 -3.90
C LEU A 22 -3.53 21.47 -5.10
N LEU A 23 -2.21 21.51 -4.92
CA LEU A 23 -1.24 20.93 -5.83
C LEU A 23 -0.92 19.50 -5.37
N ILE A 24 -1.10 18.54 -6.26
CA ILE A 24 -0.84 17.12 -6.06
C ILE A 24 0.25 16.72 -7.04
N VAL A 25 1.30 16.08 -6.55
CA VAL A 25 2.49 15.66 -7.34
C VAL A 25 2.77 14.16 -7.21
N ASP A 26 2.03 13.46 -6.39
CA ASP A 26 2.11 12.02 -6.22
C ASP A 26 1.25 11.30 -7.25
N ASP A 27 1.84 10.35 -7.98
CA ASP A 27 1.19 9.67 -9.10
C ASP A 27 -0.01 8.81 -8.66
N ASN A 28 0.06 8.17 -7.47
CA ASN A 28 -1.05 7.37 -6.95
C ASN A 28 -2.24 8.24 -6.54
N ASN A 29 -1.98 9.41 -5.94
CA ASN A 29 -3.00 10.40 -5.61
C ASN A 29 -3.65 11.00 -6.86
N ILE A 30 -2.85 11.30 -7.88
CA ILE A 30 -3.35 11.77 -9.18
C ILE A 30 -4.21 10.69 -9.82
N ARG A 31 -3.72 9.44 -9.84
CA ARG A 31 -4.46 8.29 -10.37
C ARG A 31 -5.79 8.08 -9.63
N TYR A 32 -5.79 8.12 -8.29
CA TYR A 32 -7.02 8.02 -7.49
C TYR A 32 -8.06 9.05 -7.93
N LEU A 33 -7.66 10.31 -8.04
CA LEU A 33 -8.56 11.42 -8.35
C LEU A 33 -9.02 11.46 -9.81
N THR A 34 -8.19 10.96 -10.73
CA THR A 34 -8.43 11.09 -12.17
C THR A 34 -8.86 9.79 -12.84
N GLN A 35 -8.64 8.66 -12.19
CA GLN A 35 -8.77 7.30 -12.77
C GLN A 35 -7.89 7.11 -14.03
N PHE A 36 -6.83 7.92 -14.16
CA PHE A 36 -5.87 7.88 -15.24
C PHE A 36 -4.48 7.57 -14.69
N GLN A 37 -3.75 6.69 -15.34
CA GLN A 37 -2.39 6.37 -14.91
C GLN A 37 -1.50 7.58 -15.13
N ALA A 38 -1.14 8.25 -14.03
CA ALA A 38 -0.27 9.40 -14.05
C ALA A 38 1.19 8.98 -14.21
N CYS A 39 1.97 9.84 -14.86
CA CYS A 39 3.42 9.71 -14.96
C CYS A 39 4.02 11.11 -15.08
N GLU A 40 5.00 11.42 -14.23
CA GLU A 40 5.73 12.71 -14.23
C GLU A 40 4.81 13.93 -14.45
N SER A 41 3.73 14.00 -13.70
CA SER A 41 2.68 14.99 -13.88
C SER A 41 2.28 15.66 -12.57
N TRP A 42 1.62 16.79 -12.67
CA TRP A 42 1.03 17.50 -11.54
C TRP A 42 -0.46 17.68 -11.76
N LEU A 43 -1.22 17.60 -10.68
CA LEU A 43 -2.64 17.91 -10.69
C LEU A 43 -2.91 19.11 -9.79
N LEU A 44 -3.38 20.20 -10.38
CA LEU A 44 -3.88 21.37 -9.64
C LEU A 44 -5.40 21.25 -9.55
N VAL A 45 -5.93 21.12 -8.35
CA VAL A 45 -7.37 21.06 -8.07
C VAL A 45 -7.79 22.38 -7.42
N THR A 46 -8.74 23.07 -8.05
CA THR A 46 -9.39 24.28 -7.50
C THR A 46 -10.82 23.93 -7.11
N ASN A 47 -11.53 24.84 -6.45
CA ASN A 47 -12.95 24.66 -6.11
C ASN A 47 -13.89 24.52 -7.32
N ARG A 48 -13.41 24.78 -8.56
CA ARG A 48 -14.24 24.75 -9.78
C ARG A 48 -13.71 23.83 -10.86
N LYS A 49 -12.39 23.66 -10.96
CA LYS A 49 -11.72 22.96 -12.06
C LYS A 49 -10.48 22.22 -11.58
N ALA A 50 -10.15 21.14 -12.28
CA ALA A 50 -8.88 20.46 -12.14
C ALA A 50 -8.03 20.62 -13.42
N PHE A 51 -6.72 20.76 -13.25
CA PHE A 51 -5.74 20.93 -14.31
C PHE A 51 -4.67 19.88 -14.17
N TYR A 52 -4.53 19.02 -15.17
CA TYR A 52 -3.44 18.07 -15.28
C TYR A 52 -2.30 18.73 -16.05
N ILE A 53 -1.14 18.86 -15.46
CA ILE A 53 0.03 19.57 -15.99
C ILE A 53 1.08 18.52 -16.30
N THR A 54 1.48 18.40 -17.57
CA THR A 54 2.45 17.42 -18.03
C THR A 54 3.30 17.99 -19.18
N ASP A 55 4.27 17.24 -19.67
CA ASP A 55 5.12 17.63 -20.78
C ASP A 55 4.69 17.05 -22.13
N SER A 56 5.56 17.24 -23.16
CA SER A 56 5.30 16.78 -24.52
C SER A 56 5.25 15.26 -24.70
N ARG A 57 5.87 14.50 -23.80
CA ARG A 57 5.92 13.04 -23.85
C ARG A 57 4.56 12.40 -23.56
N TYR A 58 3.81 12.98 -22.63
CA TYR A 58 2.57 12.41 -22.09
C TYR A 58 1.30 13.17 -22.46
N ILE A 59 1.42 14.34 -23.13
CA ILE A 59 0.28 15.23 -23.40
C ILE A 59 -0.80 14.59 -24.27
N LEU A 60 -0.40 13.76 -25.25
CA LEU A 60 -1.35 13.12 -26.18
C LEU A 60 -2.21 12.10 -25.44
N GLU A 61 -1.59 11.21 -24.67
CA GLU A 61 -2.26 10.20 -23.87
C GLU A 61 -3.18 10.84 -22.82
N ALA A 62 -2.69 11.87 -22.12
CA ALA A 62 -3.47 12.60 -21.13
C ALA A 62 -4.72 13.28 -21.76
N ARG A 63 -4.63 13.83 -22.96
CA ARG A 63 -5.78 14.42 -23.67
C ARG A 63 -6.82 13.39 -24.09
N GLN A 64 -6.39 12.17 -24.42
CA GLN A 64 -7.29 11.08 -24.82
C GLN A 64 -7.96 10.42 -23.60
N GLY A 65 -7.19 10.22 -22.51
CA GLY A 65 -7.66 9.48 -21.33
C GLY A 65 -8.42 10.30 -20.32
N LEU A 66 -8.05 11.57 -20.10
CA LEU A 66 -8.63 12.39 -19.04
C LEU A 66 -9.96 13.02 -19.46
N LYS A 67 -11.03 12.71 -18.72
CA LYS A 67 -12.34 13.30 -18.93
C LYS A 67 -12.67 14.35 -17.86
N GLY A 68 -13.15 15.52 -18.27
CA GLY A 68 -13.57 16.58 -17.35
C GLY A 68 -12.42 17.33 -16.63
N ILE A 69 -11.17 17.05 -17.00
CA ILE A 69 -9.96 17.69 -16.47
C ILE A 69 -9.25 18.42 -17.61
N SER A 70 -8.82 19.66 -17.37
CA SER A 70 -8.12 20.46 -18.36
C SER A 70 -6.65 20.07 -18.43
N VAL A 71 -6.20 19.49 -19.55
CA VAL A 71 -4.80 19.10 -19.73
C VAL A 71 -3.98 20.29 -20.22
N LYS A 72 -2.86 20.57 -19.56
CA LYS A 72 -1.92 21.67 -19.83
C LYS A 72 -0.53 21.11 -20.07
N GLN A 73 0.03 21.43 -21.21
CA GLN A 73 1.43 21.16 -21.51
C GLN A 73 2.27 22.33 -20.99
N PHE A 74 3.32 22.06 -20.21
CA PHE A 74 4.31 23.09 -19.89
C PHE A 74 5.40 23.13 -20.97
N SER A 75 5.85 24.34 -21.31
CA SER A 75 6.90 24.53 -22.33
C SER A 75 8.29 24.74 -21.71
N ARG A 76 8.36 25.28 -20.50
CA ARG A 76 9.62 25.56 -19.79
C ARG A 76 9.71 24.74 -18.51
N THR A 77 8.86 25.01 -17.56
CA THR A 77 8.81 24.29 -16.27
C THR A 77 7.36 24.13 -15.82
N PRO A 78 7.03 23.05 -15.07
CA PRO A 78 5.70 22.91 -14.51
C PRO A 78 5.36 24.03 -13.51
N CYS A 79 6.35 24.60 -12.81
CA CYS A 79 6.17 25.74 -11.92
C CYS A 79 5.67 26.99 -12.66
N ALA A 80 6.17 27.28 -13.85
CA ALA A 80 5.72 28.44 -14.63
C ALA A 80 4.24 28.31 -15.01
N THR A 81 3.84 27.14 -15.53
CA THR A 81 2.44 26.87 -15.87
C THR A 81 1.54 26.89 -14.63
N LEU A 82 1.98 26.30 -13.52
CA LEU A 82 1.27 26.37 -12.24
C LEU A 82 1.05 27.83 -11.80
N TYR A 83 2.09 28.65 -11.90
CA TYR A 83 2.01 30.07 -11.54
C TYR A 83 1.00 30.84 -12.41
N GLU A 84 1.01 30.63 -13.72
CA GLU A 84 0.04 31.23 -14.64
C GLU A 84 -1.41 30.84 -14.28
N LEU A 85 -1.64 29.55 -14.00
CA LEU A 85 -2.94 29.08 -13.52
C LEU A 85 -3.33 29.71 -12.19
N CYS A 86 -2.41 29.81 -11.24
CA CYS A 86 -2.65 30.50 -9.97
C CYS A 86 -3.01 31.97 -10.16
N LYS A 87 -2.42 32.66 -11.14
CA LYS A 87 -2.76 34.05 -11.49
C LYS A 87 -4.15 34.14 -12.13
N GLN A 88 -4.40 33.29 -13.13
CA GLN A 88 -5.66 33.26 -13.89
C GLN A 88 -6.87 33.00 -12.96
N TYR A 89 -6.71 32.04 -12.00
CA TYR A 89 -7.79 31.60 -11.11
C TYR A 89 -7.77 32.32 -9.75
N LYS A 90 -6.94 33.39 -9.60
CA LYS A 90 -6.84 34.23 -8.39
C LYS A 90 -6.56 33.41 -7.11
N ILE A 91 -5.78 32.33 -7.22
CA ILE A 91 -5.41 31.48 -6.09
C ILE A 91 -4.43 32.25 -5.20
N LYS A 92 -4.79 32.48 -3.93
CA LYS A 92 -3.98 33.16 -2.91
C LYS A 92 -3.32 32.17 -1.95
N ARG A 93 -3.97 31.04 -1.67
CA ARG A 93 -3.54 30.02 -0.73
C ARG A 93 -3.46 28.68 -1.47
N LEU A 94 -2.24 28.31 -1.89
CA LEU A 94 -1.98 27.04 -2.58
C LEU A 94 -1.58 25.98 -1.56
N GLY A 95 -2.43 24.96 -1.41
CA GLY A 95 -2.13 23.76 -0.63
C GLY A 95 -1.14 22.87 -1.36
N PHE A 96 -0.33 22.14 -0.60
CA PHE A 96 0.55 21.08 -1.10
C PHE A 96 0.74 20.02 -0.02
N ASP A 97 0.97 18.77 -0.40
CA ASP A 97 1.31 17.72 0.56
C ASP A 97 2.83 17.67 0.77
N GLU A 98 3.26 17.92 2.00
CA GLU A 98 4.68 17.97 2.38
C GLU A 98 5.36 16.59 2.36
N ARG A 99 4.60 15.49 2.44
CA ARG A 99 5.15 14.13 2.35
C ARG A 99 5.60 13.79 0.94
N HIS A 100 4.91 14.32 -0.07
CA HIS A 100 5.18 14.10 -1.48
C HIS A 100 5.94 15.24 -2.14
N THR A 101 6.07 16.39 -1.46
CA THR A 101 6.78 17.55 -1.98
C THR A 101 8.21 17.58 -1.45
N SER A 102 9.18 17.23 -2.29
CA SER A 102 10.59 17.32 -1.90
C SER A 102 10.97 18.75 -1.52
N PHE A 103 11.98 18.89 -0.66
CA PHE A 103 12.50 20.23 -0.29
C PHE A 103 12.96 21.04 -1.51
N ALA A 104 13.54 20.37 -2.52
CA ALA A 104 13.94 21.02 -3.76
C ALA A 104 12.73 21.56 -4.55
N LEU A 105 11.65 20.81 -4.62
CA LEU A 105 10.40 21.26 -5.25
C LEU A 105 9.78 22.40 -4.44
N TRP A 106 9.73 22.29 -3.12
CA TRP A 106 9.22 23.35 -2.26
C TRP A 106 9.98 24.67 -2.44
N LYS A 107 11.32 24.65 -2.54
CA LYS A 107 12.13 25.86 -2.87
C LYS A 107 11.70 26.47 -4.19
N LYS A 108 11.59 25.64 -5.25
CA LYS A 108 11.11 26.14 -6.56
C LYS A 108 9.72 26.73 -6.47
N LEU A 109 8.77 26.07 -5.82
CA LEU A 109 7.42 26.61 -5.61
C LEU A 109 7.46 27.94 -4.88
N LYS A 110 8.32 28.11 -3.87
CA LYS A 110 8.48 29.36 -3.12
C LYS A 110 9.10 30.46 -3.97
N GLU A 111 10.07 30.17 -4.83
CA GLU A 111 10.68 31.13 -5.75
C GLU A 111 9.65 31.67 -6.77
N PHE A 112 8.78 30.81 -7.29
CA PHE A 112 7.70 31.19 -8.20
C PHE A 112 6.48 31.78 -7.49
N CYS A 113 6.37 31.65 -6.16
CA CYS A 113 5.24 32.15 -5.38
C CYS A 113 5.42 33.62 -5.01
N PRO A 114 4.65 34.56 -5.57
CA PRO A 114 4.77 35.99 -5.22
C PRO A 114 4.46 36.23 -3.74
N ARG A 115 4.95 37.38 -3.20
CA ARG A 115 4.76 37.74 -1.79
C ARG A 115 3.30 37.80 -1.32
N ASN A 116 2.37 38.05 -2.25
CA ASN A 116 0.93 38.12 -1.96
C ASN A 116 0.21 36.76 -1.98
N ARG A 117 0.93 35.64 -2.11
CA ARG A 117 0.40 34.29 -2.07
C ARG A 117 1.07 33.47 -0.96
N LYS A 118 0.37 32.45 -0.48
CA LYS A 118 0.86 31.58 0.59
C LYS A 118 0.86 30.13 0.10
N LEU A 119 1.97 29.44 0.34
CA LEU A 119 2.04 27.97 0.30
C LEU A 119 1.57 27.45 1.66
N VAL A 120 0.64 26.51 1.66
CA VAL A 120 0.00 25.98 2.87
C VAL A 120 0.21 24.45 2.87
N ALA A 121 0.86 23.92 3.89
CA ALA A 121 0.95 22.48 4.08
C ALA A 121 -0.46 21.89 4.30
N ALA A 122 -0.86 20.96 3.45
CA ALA A 122 -2.20 20.37 3.40
C ALA A 122 -2.08 18.85 3.24
N THR A 123 -1.41 18.23 4.23
CA THR A 123 -1.02 16.84 4.26
C THR A 123 -2.23 15.92 4.43
N GLY A 124 -2.27 14.82 3.69
CA GLY A 124 -3.21 13.73 3.91
C GLY A 124 -4.62 13.90 3.35
N LEU A 125 -4.89 14.99 2.61
CA LEU A 125 -6.24 15.24 2.09
C LEU A 125 -6.71 14.17 1.09
N VAL A 126 -5.83 13.69 0.24
CA VAL A 126 -6.17 12.65 -0.74
C VAL A 126 -6.11 11.27 -0.09
N GLU A 127 -5.10 11.03 0.73
CA GLU A 127 -4.91 9.76 1.41
C GLU A 127 -6.06 9.42 2.36
N SER A 128 -6.64 10.41 3.04
CA SER A 128 -7.84 10.18 3.87
C SER A 128 -9.06 9.74 3.06
N LEU A 129 -9.18 10.17 1.81
CA LEU A 129 -10.21 9.66 0.90
C LEU A 129 -9.91 8.23 0.44
N ARG A 130 -8.62 7.88 0.27
CA ARG A 130 -8.15 6.57 -0.17
C ARG A 130 -8.25 5.50 0.93
N GLU A 131 -8.25 5.89 2.20
CA GLU A 131 -8.42 4.95 3.33
C GLU A 131 -9.72 4.15 3.19
N ILE A 132 -10.80 4.79 2.76
CA ILE A 132 -12.12 4.18 2.58
C ILE A 132 -12.31 3.81 1.11
N LYS A 133 -12.19 2.52 0.81
CA LYS A 133 -12.34 1.98 -0.54
C LYS A 133 -13.81 1.93 -0.95
N ASP A 134 -14.10 2.39 -2.15
CA ASP A 134 -15.39 2.17 -2.76
C ASP A 134 -15.52 0.74 -3.34
N GLU A 135 -16.70 0.36 -3.83
CA GLU A 135 -16.98 -0.99 -4.35
C GLU A 135 -16.09 -1.34 -5.56
N GLU A 136 -15.76 -0.36 -6.41
CA GLU A 136 -14.89 -0.56 -7.57
C GLU A 136 -13.45 -0.83 -7.12
N GLU A 137 -12.94 -0.08 -6.15
CA GLU A 137 -11.61 -0.27 -5.57
C GLU A 137 -11.48 -1.65 -4.88
N ILE A 138 -12.51 -2.06 -4.12
CA ILE A 138 -12.57 -3.39 -3.49
C ILE A 138 -12.57 -4.48 -4.57
N ALA A 139 -13.29 -4.31 -5.66
CA ALA A 139 -13.31 -5.25 -6.78
C ALA A 139 -11.92 -5.37 -7.44
N GLN A 140 -11.18 -4.26 -7.61
CA GLN A 140 -9.82 -4.28 -8.14
C GLN A 140 -8.84 -5.01 -7.19
N ILE A 141 -8.92 -4.75 -5.88
CA ILE A 141 -8.13 -5.46 -4.87
C ILE A 141 -8.43 -6.98 -4.91
N LYS A 142 -9.70 -7.37 -4.97
CA LYS A 142 -10.11 -8.78 -5.11
C LYS A 142 -9.57 -9.41 -6.41
N ASN A 143 -9.54 -8.68 -7.51
CA ASN A 143 -8.95 -9.16 -8.77
C ASN A 143 -7.43 -9.34 -8.66
N CYS A 144 -6.75 -8.42 -7.98
CA CYS A 144 -5.33 -8.54 -7.69
C CYS A 144 -5.05 -9.80 -6.84
N LEU A 145 -5.83 -10.04 -5.79
CA LEU A 145 -5.74 -11.24 -4.95
C LEU A 145 -5.98 -12.54 -5.74
N LYS A 146 -6.89 -12.57 -6.70
CA LYS A 146 -7.09 -13.76 -7.57
C LYS A 146 -5.81 -14.14 -8.32
N LEU A 147 -5.06 -13.13 -8.82
CA LEU A 147 -3.77 -13.39 -9.47
C LEU A 147 -2.73 -13.82 -8.44
N HIS A 148 -2.73 -13.20 -7.27
CA HIS A 148 -1.82 -13.55 -6.18
C HIS A 148 -1.99 -15.04 -5.76
N PHE A 149 -3.21 -15.54 -5.64
CA PHE A 149 -3.47 -16.95 -5.35
C PHE A 149 -2.94 -17.88 -6.43
N LYS A 150 -3.13 -17.52 -7.70
CA LYS A 150 -2.55 -18.30 -8.82
C LYS A 150 -1.01 -18.34 -8.71
N ALA A 151 -0.38 -17.23 -8.30
CA ALA A 151 1.06 -17.19 -8.10
C ALA A 151 1.50 -18.07 -6.91
N ILE A 152 0.75 -18.08 -5.79
CA ILE A 152 1.00 -19.00 -4.67
C ILE A 152 0.88 -20.45 -5.11
N ASP A 153 -0.17 -20.81 -5.85
CA ASP A 153 -0.35 -22.18 -6.34
C ASP A 153 0.73 -22.61 -7.35
N PHE A 154 1.21 -21.68 -8.16
CA PHE A 154 2.38 -21.90 -8.98
C PHE A 154 3.62 -22.16 -8.12
N MET A 155 3.87 -21.33 -7.11
CA MET A 155 5.04 -21.46 -6.22
C MET A 155 5.00 -22.72 -5.36
N LYS A 156 3.83 -23.25 -5.00
CA LYS A 156 3.70 -24.59 -4.35
C LYS A 156 4.33 -25.70 -5.20
N LYS A 157 4.32 -25.57 -6.53
CA LYS A 157 4.91 -26.55 -7.48
C LYS A 157 6.39 -26.29 -7.74
N VAL A 158 6.81 -25.03 -7.64
CA VAL A 158 8.17 -24.57 -7.93
C VAL A 158 9.11 -24.80 -6.75
N VAL A 159 8.68 -24.42 -5.54
CA VAL A 159 9.53 -24.47 -4.34
C VAL A 159 9.81 -25.91 -3.94
N LYS A 160 11.06 -26.33 -4.09
CA LYS A 160 11.52 -27.69 -3.78
C LYS A 160 12.99 -27.69 -3.33
N PRO A 161 13.43 -28.73 -2.60
CA PRO A 161 14.84 -28.88 -2.25
C PRO A 161 15.73 -28.90 -3.48
N GLY A 162 16.91 -28.25 -3.37
CA GLY A 162 17.90 -28.13 -4.45
C GLY A 162 17.78 -26.85 -5.28
N LEU A 163 16.64 -26.15 -5.23
CA LEU A 163 16.48 -24.83 -5.85
C LEU A 163 17.07 -23.74 -4.92
N THR A 164 17.66 -22.68 -5.47
CA THR A 164 18.04 -21.53 -4.65
C THR A 164 16.85 -20.58 -4.44
N GLU A 165 16.89 -19.79 -3.35
CA GLU A 165 15.88 -18.74 -3.11
C GLU A 165 15.76 -17.81 -4.32
N ARG A 166 16.90 -17.40 -4.91
CA ARG A 166 16.94 -16.54 -6.10
C ARG A 166 16.31 -17.19 -7.33
N GLN A 167 16.58 -18.46 -7.56
CA GLN A 167 15.96 -19.17 -8.69
C GLN A 167 14.43 -19.27 -8.51
N ALA A 168 13.95 -19.48 -7.28
CA ALA A 168 12.53 -19.47 -6.98
C ALA A 168 11.92 -18.06 -7.22
N ALA A 169 12.62 -16.99 -6.81
CA ALA A 169 12.18 -15.61 -7.04
C ALA A 169 12.09 -15.28 -8.53
N LEU A 170 13.05 -15.69 -9.34
CA LEU A 170 13.02 -15.46 -10.79
C LEU A 170 11.84 -16.18 -11.47
N GLN A 171 11.48 -17.35 -11.01
CA GLN A 171 10.30 -18.07 -11.54
C GLN A 171 9.00 -17.35 -11.14
N LEU A 172 8.91 -16.86 -9.90
CA LEU A 172 7.79 -16.05 -9.45
C LEU A 172 7.67 -14.76 -10.27
N GLU A 173 8.78 -14.07 -10.49
CA GLU A 173 8.81 -12.83 -11.29
C GLU A 173 8.33 -13.09 -12.73
N HIS A 174 8.84 -14.13 -13.35
CA HIS A 174 8.38 -14.53 -14.70
C HIS A 174 6.88 -14.79 -14.72
N PHE A 175 6.36 -15.52 -13.72
CA PHE A 175 4.94 -15.82 -13.62
C PHE A 175 4.11 -14.55 -13.49
N VAL A 176 4.43 -13.65 -12.56
CA VAL A 176 3.69 -12.40 -12.32
C VAL A 176 3.68 -11.51 -13.58
N LYS A 177 4.85 -11.29 -14.17
CA LYS A 177 4.99 -10.42 -15.37
C LYS A 177 4.31 -11.02 -16.61
N SER A 178 4.34 -12.33 -16.78
CA SER A 178 3.64 -12.99 -17.89
C SER A 178 2.11 -12.90 -17.79
N HIS A 179 1.58 -12.53 -16.63
CA HIS A 179 0.16 -12.25 -16.41
C HIS A 179 -0.19 -10.76 -16.44
N GLY A 180 0.72 -9.90 -16.90
CA GLY A 180 0.49 -8.46 -17.07
C GLY A 180 0.45 -7.68 -15.76
N ALA A 181 1.11 -8.19 -14.71
CA ALA A 181 1.21 -7.53 -13.41
C ALA A 181 2.67 -7.26 -13.04
N GLU A 182 2.87 -6.40 -12.03
CA GLU A 182 4.17 -6.11 -11.45
C GLU A 182 4.16 -6.48 -9.95
N PHE A 183 5.34 -6.48 -9.32
CA PHE A 183 5.40 -6.57 -7.88
C PHE A 183 5.15 -5.22 -7.23
N SER A 184 4.43 -5.20 -6.10
CA SER A 184 4.26 -4.00 -5.28
C SER A 184 5.49 -3.68 -4.42
N PHE A 185 6.33 -4.70 -4.16
CA PHE A 185 7.65 -4.60 -3.53
C PHE A 185 8.51 -5.81 -3.94
N SER A 186 9.82 -5.76 -3.65
CA SER A 186 10.72 -6.90 -3.94
C SER A 186 10.31 -8.14 -3.16
N PRO A 187 9.99 -9.27 -3.80
CA PRO A 187 9.51 -10.46 -3.12
C PRO A 187 10.56 -11.01 -2.14
N ILE A 188 10.11 -11.46 -0.99
CA ILE A 188 10.91 -12.14 0.01
C ILE A 188 10.71 -13.65 -0.15
N ILE A 189 11.75 -14.35 -0.55
CA ILE A 189 11.81 -15.81 -0.49
C ILE A 189 12.97 -16.16 0.41
N ALA A 190 12.65 -16.62 1.61
CA ALA A 190 13.64 -16.88 2.64
C ALA A 190 13.45 -18.26 3.25
N SER A 191 14.49 -19.08 3.22
CA SER A 191 14.44 -20.47 3.64
C SER A 191 15.27 -20.73 4.91
N GLY A 192 14.79 -21.61 5.78
CA GLY A 192 15.48 -22.00 7.01
C GLY A 192 16.01 -20.82 7.81
N PRO A 193 17.31 -20.74 8.15
CA PRO A 193 17.85 -19.64 8.94
C PRO A 193 17.72 -18.26 8.31
N ASN A 194 17.67 -18.12 6.98
CA ASN A 194 17.49 -16.81 6.32
C ASN A 194 16.13 -16.19 6.62
N SER A 195 15.11 -17.00 6.92
CA SER A 195 13.77 -16.47 7.27
C SER A 195 13.73 -15.76 8.63
N CYS A 196 14.78 -15.84 9.45
CA CYS A 196 14.80 -15.15 10.76
C CYS A 196 14.87 -13.62 10.67
N TYR A 197 15.03 -13.06 9.47
CA TYR A 197 15.00 -11.63 9.23
C TYR A 197 13.61 -11.22 8.71
N PRO A 198 12.90 -10.27 9.36
CA PRO A 198 11.57 -9.82 8.88
C PRO A 198 11.56 -9.36 7.44
N HIS A 199 12.61 -8.63 7.03
CA HIS A 199 12.84 -8.19 5.65
C HIS A 199 14.06 -8.92 5.07
N ALA A 200 14.00 -10.25 5.05
CA ALA A 200 15.07 -11.07 4.51
C ALA A 200 15.33 -10.73 3.03
N ARG A 201 16.60 -10.66 2.67
CA ARG A 201 16.97 -10.57 1.25
C ARG A 201 16.98 -11.97 0.67
N THR A 202 16.40 -12.13 -0.51
CA THR A 202 16.50 -13.35 -1.30
C THR A 202 17.95 -13.58 -1.70
N THR A 203 18.50 -14.76 -1.39
CA THR A 203 19.93 -15.10 -1.57
C THR A 203 20.13 -16.28 -2.52
N ASP A 204 21.38 -16.67 -2.73
CA ASP A 204 21.75 -17.89 -3.44
C ASP A 204 21.76 -19.14 -2.53
N ARG A 205 21.18 -19.02 -1.33
CA ARG A 205 21.01 -20.15 -0.42
C ARG A 205 20.16 -21.24 -1.09
N VAL A 206 20.68 -22.46 -1.06
CA VAL A 206 19.94 -23.63 -1.54
C VAL A 206 18.88 -24.01 -0.52
N ILE A 207 17.64 -24.09 -0.95
CA ILE A 207 16.49 -24.59 -0.18
C ILE A 207 16.72 -26.08 0.13
N ARG A 208 16.55 -26.46 1.38
CA ARG A 208 16.83 -27.81 1.86
C ARG A 208 15.55 -28.56 2.22
N ASN A 209 15.66 -29.87 2.33
CA ASN A 209 14.60 -30.70 2.90
C ASN A 209 14.47 -30.43 4.41
N ASN A 210 13.28 -30.64 4.97
CA ASN A 210 12.96 -30.50 6.39
C ASN A 210 13.11 -29.06 6.92
N GLU A 211 12.86 -28.05 6.08
CA GLU A 211 12.84 -26.64 6.50
C GLU A 211 11.60 -25.90 5.98
N GLY A 212 11.34 -24.75 6.59
CA GLY A 212 10.33 -23.80 6.13
C GLY A 212 10.91 -22.84 5.10
N VAL A 213 10.06 -22.45 4.14
CA VAL A 213 10.31 -21.36 3.20
C VAL A 213 9.22 -20.32 3.41
N LEU A 214 9.60 -19.14 3.86
CA LEU A 214 8.75 -17.98 3.95
C LEU A 214 8.69 -17.32 2.57
N LEU A 215 7.50 -17.19 2.03
CA LEU A 215 7.20 -16.53 0.78
C LEU A 215 6.30 -15.33 1.08
N ASP A 216 6.83 -14.13 0.87
CA ASP A 216 6.12 -12.88 1.09
C ASP A 216 6.30 -12.00 -0.14
N PHE A 217 5.21 -11.64 -0.77
CA PHE A 217 5.19 -10.77 -1.95
C PHE A 217 3.84 -10.09 -2.11
N GLY A 218 3.88 -8.97 -2.80
CA GLY A 218 2.69 -8.24 -3.22
C GLY A 218 2.64 -8.12 -4.74
N ILE A 219 1.44 -8.16 -5.29
CA ILE A 219 1.18 -7.94 -6.72
C ILE A 219 0.57 -6.55 -6.90
N ASP A 220 1.04 -5.82 -7.91
CA ASP A 220 0.40 -4.63 -8.46
C ASP A 220 -0.31 -5.02 -9.76
N LEU A 221 -1.63 -5.00 -9.72
CA LEU A 221 -2.47 -5.20 -10.89
C LEU A 221 -3.35 -3.98 -11.12
N ASN A 222 -3.13 -3.28 -12.23
CA ASN A 222 -3.84 -2.05 -12.54
C ASN A 222 -3.76 -1.00 -11.40
N GLY A 223 -2.60 -0.92 -10.69
CA GLY A 223 -2.29 0.01 -9.61
C GLY A 223 -2.81 -0.38 -8.24
N TYR A 224 -3.80 -1.26 -8.13
CA TYR A 224 -4.20 -1.81 -6.83
C TYR A 224 -3.30 -2.96 -6.44
N LYS A 225 -3.04 -3.04 -5.14
CA LYS A 225 -2.04 -3.96 -4.60
C LYS A 225 -2.66 -5.05 -3.75
N SER A 226 -2.01 -6.20 -3.76
CA SER A 226 -2.22 -7.27 -2.78
C SER A 226 -0.96 -7.47 -1.97
N ASP A 227 -1.10 -8.06 -0.79
CA ASP A 227 -0.02 -8.36 0.12
C ASP A 227 -0.31 -9.63 0.91
N LEU A 228 0.52 -10.66 0.78
CA LEU A 228 0.33 -11.93 1.47
C LEU A 228 1.65 -12.61 1.78
N THR A 229 1.77 -13.10 3.00
CA THR A 229 2.83 -14.03 3.40
C THR A 229 2.29 -15.43 3.57
N ARG A 230 3.00 -16.43 2.98
CA ARG A 230 2.73 -17.86 3.17
C ARG A 230 4.01 -18.61 3.54
N ASN A 231 3.85 -19.70 4.25
CA ASN A 231 4.97 -20.58 4.60
C ASN A 231 4.81 -21.95 3.93
N PHE A 232 5.84 -22.37 3.23
CA PHE A 232 5.90 -23.71 2.64
C PHE A 232 6.82 -24.57 3.50
N PHE A 233 6.32 -25.72 3.94
CA PHE A 233 7.06 -26.64 4.76
C PHE A 233 7.47 -27.85 3.90
N LEU A 234 8.77 -28.05 3.71
CA LEU A 234 9.32 -29.09 2.86
C LEU A 234 9.75 -30.28 3.72
N GLY A 235 9.09 -31.41 3.53
CA GLY A 235 9.38 -32.64 4.29
C GLY A 235 8.94 -32.52 5.76
N ARG A 236 9.73 -33.09 6.68
CA ARG A 236 9.43 -33.11 8.13
C ARG A 236 9.93 -31.87 8.81
N ILE A 237 9.02 -31.02 9.28
CA ILE A 237 9.37 -29.79 10.00
C ILE A 237 9.65 -30.07 11.49
N ALA A 238 10.56 -29.28 12.08
CA ALA A 238 10.85 -29.37 13.50
C ALA A 238 9.60 -29.00 14.33
N PRO A 239 9.33 -29.72 15.46
CA PRO A 239 8.17 -29.45 16.32
C PRO A 239 8.07 -27.98 16.76
N ARG A 240 9.21 -27.33 17.01
CA ARG A 240 9.27 -25.91 17.41
C ARG A 240 8.75 -24.98 16.33
N VAL A 241 9.06 -25.23 15.04
CA VAL A 241 8.54 -24.45 13.90
C VAL A 241 7.03 -24.59 13.83
N LYS A 242 6.52 -25.82 13.95
CA LYS A 242 5.07 -26.08 13.97
C LYS A 242 4.36 -25.35 15.13
N GLN A 243 4.91 -25.41 16.35
CA GLN A 243 4.36 -24.70 17.51
C GLN A 243 4.28 -23.19 17.28
N VAL A 244 5.33 -22.59 16.68
CA VAL A 244 5.35 -21.16 16.34
C VAL A 244 4.30 -20.84 15.28
N PHE A 245 4.20 -21.64 14.23
CA PHE A 245 3.21 -21.47 13.17
C PHE A 245 1.76 -21.55 13.71
N ASP A 246 1.48 -22.55 14.54
CA ASP A 246 0.15 -22.72 15.15
C ASP A 246 -0.19 -21.53 16.09
N ALA A 247 0.78 -21.03 16.86
CA ALA A 247 0.61 -19.86 17.72
C ALA A 247 0.36 -18.57 16.93
N LEU A 248 1.03 -18.41 15.78
CA LEU A 248 0.82 -17.26 14.88
C LEU A 248 -0.56 -17.31 14.23
N ASN A 249 -1.00 -18.44 13.71
CA ASN A 249 -2.34 -18.60 13.18
C ASN A 249 -3.43 -18.31 14.23
N PHE A 250 -3.20 -18.74 15.47
CA PHE A 250 -4.12 -18.42 16.55
C PHE A 250 -4.12 -16.92 16.87
N ALA A 251 -2.94 -16.29 16.96
CA ALA A 251 -2.83 -14.84 17.20
C ALA A 251 -3.48 -14.02 16.08
N GLN A 252 -3.32 -14.42 14.83
CA GLN A 252 -3.94 -13.79 13.68
C GLN A 252 -5.47 -13.88 13.74
N ARG A 253 -6.02 -15.07 13.96
CA ARG A 253 -7.48 -15.27 14.08
C ARG A 253 -8.09 -14.43 15.20
N GLU A 254 -7.45 -14.42 16.38
CA GLU A 254 -7.89 -13.61 17.52
C GLU A 254 -7.85 -12.09 17.21
N ALA A 255 -6.84 -11.63 16.45
CA ALA A 255 -6.78 -10.24 16.01
C ALA A 255 -7.87 -9.92 14.99
N ILE A 256 -8.05 -10.78 13.97
CA ILE A 256 -9.07 -10.63 12.93
C ILE A 256 -10.48 -10.60 13.53
N SER A 257 -10.76 -11.42 14.56
CA SER A 257 -12.07 -11.46 15.21
C SER A 257 -12.52 -10.13 15.84
N LEU A 258 -11.58 -9.23 16.10
CA LEU A 258 -11.87 -7.88 16.63
C LEU A 258 -12.14 -6.85 15.55
N ILE A 259 -11.88 -7.16 14.27
CA ILE A 259 -12.00 -6.20 13.18
C ILE A 259 -13.46 -5.87 12.90
N LYS A 260 -13.82 -4.64 13.14
CA LYS A 260 -15.12 -4.02 12.81
C LYS A 260 -15.00 -2.49 12.91
N PRO A 261 -15.95 -1.72 12.39
CA PRO A 261 -15.97 -0.28 12.57
C PRO A 261 -15.89 0.15 14.04
N ASN A 262 -15.27 1.28 14.30
CA ASN A 262 -15.07 1.89 15.63
C ASN A 262 -14.12 1.13 16.58
N VAL A 263 -13.38 0.14 16.08
CA VAL A 263 -12.32 -0.52 16.88
C VAL A 263 -10.98 0.17 16.62
N SER A 264 -10.22 0.41 17.70
CA SER A 264 -8.88 1.00 17.63
C SER A 264 -7.87 0.02 17.03
N CYS A 265 -7.06 0.50 16.10
CA CYS A 265 -5.96 -0.28 15.50
C CYS A 265 -4.95 -0.77 16.57
N SER A 266 -4.73 0.00 17.64
CA SER A 266 -3.86 -0.41 18.75
C SER A 266 -4.43 -1.55 19.58
N GLN A 267 -5.75 -1.65 19.72
CA GLN A 267 -6.40 -2.79 20.40
C GLN A 267 -6.21 -4.10 19.63
N ILE A 268 -6.28 -4.06 18.31
CA ILE A 268 -6.09 -5.23 17.45
C ILE A 268 -4.63 -5.72 17.52
N ASP A 269 -3.64 -4.82 17.45
CA ASP A 269 -2.23 -5.14 17.65
C ASP A 269 -1.97 -5.72 19.06
N ALA A 270 -2.58 -5.12 20.07
CA ALA A 270 -2.44 -5.58 21.45
C ALA A 270 -2.99 -7.01 21.66
N GLN A 271 -4.08 -7.39 20.97
CA GLN A 271 -4.64 -8.73 21.04
C GLN A 271 -3.67 -9.78 20.47
N ALA A 272 -3.11 -9.56 19.29
CA ALA A 272 -2.12 -10.47 18.73
C ALA A 272 -0.91 -10.64 19.67
N ARG A 273 -0.37 -9.53 20.19
CA ARG A 273 0.74 -9.58 21.15
C ARG A 273 0.36 -10.26 22.46
N LYS A 274 -0.87 -10.11 22.95
CA LYS A 274 -1.38 -10.80 24.14
C LYS A 274 -1.37 -12.31 23.93
N VAL A 275 -1.82 -12.78 22.76
CA VAL A 275 -1.77 -14.22 22.43
C VAL A 275 -0.32 -14.70 22.37
N LEU A 276 0.56 -14.01 21.65
CA LEU A 276 1.97 -14.42 21.52
C LEU A 276 2.72 -14.41 22.87
N ARG A 277 2.34 -13.55 23.83
CA ARG A 277 2.89 -13.58 25.21
C ARG A 277 2.58 -14.89 25.93
N LYS A 278 1.38 -15.46 25.76
CA LYS A 278 1.01 -16.75 26.39
C LYS A 278 1.91 -17.89 25.93
N PHE A 279 2.45 -17.79 24.71
CA PHE A 279 3.39 -18.77 24.14
C PHE A 279 4.87 -18.39 24.34
N GLY A 280 5.18 -17.29 25.05
CA GLY A 280 6.55 -16.79 25.24
C GLY A 280 7.20 -16.23 23.96
N LEU A 281 6.39 -15.90 22.94
CA LEU A 281 6.85 -15.52 21.59
C LEU A 281 6.82 -14.01 21.32
N ALA A 282 6.15 -13.21 22.15
CA ALA A 282 5.94 -11.79 21.90
C ALA A 282 7.24 -10.98 21.71
N LYS A 283 8.35 -11.39 22.36
CA LYS A 283 9.67 -10.74 22.24
C LYS A 283 10.31 -10.91 20.84
N TYR A 284 9.83 -11.86 20.05
CA TYR A 284 10.28 -12.13 18.70
C TYR A 284 9.37 -11.52 17.63
N PHE A 285 8.31 -10.80 18.01
CA PHE A 285 7.43 -10.06 17.13
C PHE A 285 7.78 -8.57 17.17
N SER A 286 8.62 -8.13 16.22
CA SER A 286 9.33 -6.84 16.28
C SER A 286 8.70 -5.73 15.43
N HIS A 287 7.68 -6.00 14.62
CA HIS A 287 7.04 -5.01 13.75
C HIS A 287 5.56 -4.73 14.13
N SER A 288 4.89 -3.84 13.43
CA SER A 288 3.46 -3.60 13.54
C SER A 288 2.66 -4.82 13.09
N LEU A 289 1.45 -4.98 13.59
CA LEU A 289 0.58 -6.08 13.20
C LEU A 289 0.10 -5.99 11.76
N GLY A 290 0.05 -4.77 11.18
CA GLY A 290 -0.40 -4.58 9.81
C GLY A 290 -0.53 -3.12 9.41
N HIS A 291 -1.03 -2.92 8.21
CA HIS A 291 -1.19 -1.61 7.56
C HIS A 291 -2.37 -1.63 6.57
N GLY A 292 -2.80 -0.45 6.15
CA GLY A 292 -3.72 -0.29 5.03
C GLY A 292 -3.06 -0.68 3.70
N VAL A 293 -3.84 -1.19 2.77
CA VAL A 293 -3.42 -1.53 1.40
C VAL A 293 -4.41 -0.96 0.41
N GLY A 294 -3.91 -0.45 -0.72
CA GLY A 294 -4.73 0.10 -1.80
C GLY A 294 -3.91 0.39 -3.04
N LEU A 295 -3.79 1.65 -3.42
CA LEU A 295 -2.88 2.10 -4.47
C LEU A 295 -1.42 2.17 -3.99
N ASP A 296 -1.19 2.36 -2.69
CA ASP A 296 0.11 2.12 -2.08
C ASP A 296 0.09 0.79 -1.34
N ILE A 297 1.26 0.14 -1.29
CA ILE A 297 1.41 -1.10 -0.53
C ILE A 297 1.26 -0.83 0.97
N HIS A 298 1.81 0.27 1.45
CA HIS A 298 1.64 0.75 2.81
C HIS A 298 0.89 2.08 2.80
N GLU A 299 -0.36 2.05 3.22
CA GLU A 299 -1.15 3.27 3.45
C GLU A 299 -1.82 3.22 4.84
N ALA A 300 -2.52 4.27 5.21
CA ALA A 300 -3.29 4.29 6.45
C ALA A 300 -4.52 3.33 6.38
N PRO A 301 -4.95 2.79 7.54
CA PRO A 301 -4.39 2.98 8.87
C PRO A 301 -3.22 2.02 9.16
N ARG A 302 -2.36 2.37 10.14
CA ARG A 302 -1.34 1.46 10.66
C ARG A 302 -1.86 0.73 11.89
N LEU A 303 -1.77 -0.60 11.91
CA LEU A 303 -2.14 -1.43 13.06
C LEU A 303 -0.91 -1.67 13.92
N SER A 304 -0.69 -0.83 14.93
CA SER A 304 0.45 -0.91 15.84
C SER A 304 0.06 -0.46 17.26
N SER A 305 0.89 -0.79 18.23
CA SER A 305 0.67 -0.40 19.64
C SER A 305 0.58 1.12 19.87
N GLN A 306 1.13 1.93 18.97
CA GLN A 306 1.12 3.39 19.06
C GLN A 306 0.08 4.04 18.16
N SER A 307 -0.71 3.25 17.44
CA SER A 307 -1.72 3.80 16.52
C SER A 307 -2.86 4.47 17.27
N THR A 308 -3.21 5.66 16.81
CA THR A 308 -4.42 6.39 17.26
C THR A 308 -5.59 6.23 16.30
N SER A 309 -5.39 5.52 15.19
CA SER A 309 -6.41 5.31 14.17
C SER A 309 -7.50 4.35 14.67
N ILE A 310 -8.70 4.61 14.18
CA ILE A 310 -9.90 3.79 14.42
C ILE A 310 -10.33 3.22 13.07
N LEU A 311 -10.69 1.94 13.04
CA LEU A 311 -11.18 1.30 11.81
C LEU A 311 -12.56 1.85 11.42
N ASP A 312 -12.75 2.01 10.11
CA ASP A 312 -14.04 2.36 9.52
C ASP A 312 -14.38 1.43 8.36
N ALA A 313 -15.66 1.31 8.04
CA ALA A 313 -16.13 0.46 6.95
C ALA A 313 -15.55 0.92 5.59
N GLY A 314 -15.08 -0.01 4.79
CA GLY A 314 -14.38 0.24 3.53
C GLY A 314 -12.86 0.24 3.65
N MET A 315 -12.27 0.25 4.84
CA MET A 315 -10.84 0.07 5.01
C MET A 315 -10.41 -1.35 4.66
N VAL A 316 -9.28 -1.51 3.98
CA VAL A 316 -8.62 -2.81 3.71
C VAL A 316 -7.28 -2.79 4.40
N VAL A 317 -7.02 -3.78 5.26
CA VAL A 317 -5.82 -3.85 6.09
C VAL A 317 -5.19 -5.23 6.04
N THR A 318 -3.86 -5.32 6.25
CA THR A 318 -3.16 -6.57 6.50
C THR A 318 -3.21 -6.95 7.98
N ILE A 319 -3.19 -8.26 8.27
CA ILE A 319 -2.99 -8.82 9.61
C ILE A 319 -1.89 -9.86 9.51
N GLU A 320 -0.68 -9.47 9.91
CA GLU A 320 0.57 -10.16 9.58
C GLU A 320 1.47 -10.45 10.80
N PRO A 321 0.99 -11.13 11.84
CA PRO A 321 1.87 -11.45 12.95
C PRO A 321 3.03 -12.35 12.48
N GLY A 322 4.26 -12.02 12.94
CA GLY A 322 5.48 -12.72 12.62
C GLY A 322 6.35 -12.99 13.86
N VAL A 323 7.05 -14.10 13.85
CA VAL A 323 8.01 -14.51 14.90
C VAL A 323 9.33 -14.86 14.24
N TYR A 324 10.40 -14.20 14.65
CA TYR A 324 11.73 -14.32 14.05
C TYR A 324 12.74 -14.69 15.14
N ILE A 325 13.13 -15.97 15.17
CA ILE A 325 14.08 -16.49 16.18
C ILE A 325 15.50 -16.37 15.59
N PRO A 326 16.37 -15.54 16.20
CA PRO A 326 17.68 -15.24 15.64
C PRO A 326 18.49 -16.48 15.32
N ASN A 327 19.10 -16.52 14.13
CA ASN A 327 19.94 -17.59 13.60
C ASN A 327 19.25 -18.97 13.47
N GLN A 328 17.93 -19.04 13.63
CA GLN A 328 17.20 -20.30 13.54
C GLN A 328 16.17 -20.28 12.40
N PHE A 329 15.10 -19.53 12.55
CA PHE A 329 14.03 -19.43 11.55
C PHE A 329 13.09 -18.25 11.85
N GLY A 330 12.35 -17.83 10.85
CA GLY A 330 11.18 -16.95 10.98
C GLY A 330 9.96 -17.57 10.34
N VAL A 331 8.82 -17.16 10.87
CA VAL A 331 7.48 -17.52 10.35
C VAL A 331 6.63 -16.26 10.41
N ARG A 332 5.93 -15.93 9.36
CA ARG A 332 4.89 -14.89 9.28
C ARG A 332 3.66 -15.48 8.61
N VAL A 333 2.51 -15.14 9.09
CA VAL A 333 1.22 -15.43 8.45
C VAL A 333 0.56 -14.10 8.19
N GLU A 334 -0.05 -13.92 7.02
CA GLU A 334 -0.60 -12.64 6.63
C GLU A 334 -1.84 -12.81 5.77
N ASP A 335 -2.87 -12.07 6.09
CA ASP A 335 -4.10 -11.97 5.32
C ASP A 335 -4.54 -10.52 5.16
N MET A 336 -5.18 -10.22 4.03
CA MET A 336 -5.87 -8.96 3.80
C MET A 336 -7.32 -9.06 4.26
N VAL A 337 -7.76 -8.06 5.00
CA VAL A 337 -9.08 -8.02 5.63
C VAL A 337 -9.79 -6.72 5.27
N LEU A 338 -11.00 -6.81 4.73
CA LEU A 338 -11.92 -5.70 4.50
C LEU A 338 -12.75 -5.46 5.75
N VAL A 339 -12.79 -4.24 6.24
CA VAL A 339 -13.73 -3.80 7.27
C VAL A 339 -15.10 -3.57 6.63
N THR A 340 -16.09 -4.34 7.00
CA THR A 340 -17.47 -4.20 6.53
C THR A 340 -18.31 -3.34 7.49
N LYS A 341 -19.54 -3.02 7.14
CA LYS A 341 -20.44 -2.19 8.00
C LYS A 341 -20.67 -2.81 9.38
N GLU A 342 -20.69 -4.13 9.48
CA GLU A 342 -21.05 -4.85 10.72
C GLU A 342 -19.93 -5.71 11.29
N GLY A 343 -18.81 -5.84 10.58
CA GLY A 343 -17.69 -6.70 10.98
C GLY A 343 -16.55 -6.65 9.97
N HIS A 344 -16.19 -7.81 9.41
CA HIS A 344 -15.09 -7.93 8.45
C HIS A 344 -15.33 -9.05 7.43
N GLU A 345 -14.60 -8.97 6.31
CA GLU A 345 -14.44 -10.03 5.31
C GLU A 345 -12.94 -10.32 5.17
N VAL A 346 -12.51 -11.56 5.40
CA VAL A 346 -11.14 -11.98 5.12
C VAL A 346 -11.00 -12.23 3.63
N LEU A 347 -10.36 -11.30 2.92
CA LEU A 347 -10.25 -11.35 1.45
C LEU A 347 -9.35 -12.50 0.96
N SER A 348 -8.46 -12.99 1.82
CA SER A 348 -7.40 -13.96 1.49
C SER A 348 -7.45 -15.27 2.30
N GLY A 349 -8.44 -15.48 3.16
CA GLY A 349 -8.49 -16.55 4.15
C GLY A 349 -8.73 -17.97 3.63
N TYR A 350 -8.97 -18.16 2.34
CA TYR A 350 -9.28 -19.48 1.77
C TYR A 350 -8.05 -20.27 1.27
N TYR A 351 -6.82 -19.79 1.50
CA TYR A 351 -5.58 -20.35 0.95
C TYR A 351 -4.53 -20.68 2.02
N ASN A 352 -4.98 -21.11 3.20
CA ASN A 352 -4.07 -21.63 4.25
C ASN A 352 -3.74 -23.10 4.06
#